data_4d094589b24938bc8e2206a54063362f
#
_entry.id   4d094589b24938bc8e2206a54063362f
#
_cell.length_a   1.000
_cell.length_b   1.000
_cell.length_c   1.000
_cell.angle_alpha   90.00
_cell.angle_beta   90.00
_cell.angle_gamma   90.00
#
_symmetry.space_group_name_H-M   'P 1'
#
loop_
_entity.id
_entity.type
_entity.pdbx_description
1 polymer ?
#
loop_
_entity_poly.entity_id
_entity_poly.type
_entity_poly.pdbx_seq_one_letter_code
_entity_poly.pdbx_strand_id
1 'polypeptide(L)'
;RASVIEWLMMNHPHDCPVCDEGGECHLQDMTVMTGHTYREFRFPKRTFKNQDLGPFVNHEMNRCIECYRCVRFYRDYAGGRDLDVFAAHDHVYFGRHEDGTLESEFSGNLVEVCPTGVFTDKTLKKHYTRKWDLQTAPSVCVNCALGCNTIAGERYGMLRRIRNRFNHEVNGYFLCD
;
A
#
# COMPACT_ATOMS: atom_id res chain seq x y z
N ARG A 1 12.86 16.12 13.28
CA ARG A 1 11.73 15.25 12.84
C ARG A 1 10.73 16.05 12.00
N ALA A 2 10.26 17.22 12.45
CA ALA A 2 9.32 18.05 11.69
C ALA A 2 9.85 18.38 10.29
N SER A 3 11.10 18.80 10.15
CA SER A 3 11.73 19.12 8.86
C SER A 3 11.74 17.94 7.88
N VAL A 4 11.90 16.70 8.38
CA VAL A 4 11.83 15.49 7.52
C VAL A 4 10.43 15.30 6.97
N ILE A 5 9.40 15.49 7.81
CA ILE A 5 8.01 15.39 7.38
C ILE A 5 7.66 16.52 6.40
N GLU A 6 8.13 17.74 6.65
CA GLU A 6 7.97 18.86 5.71
C GLU A 6 8.52 18.49 4.32
N TRP A 7 9.71 17.91 4.26
CA TRP A 7 10.32 17.48 3.00
C TRP A 7 9.50 16.42 2.28
N LEU A 8 9.02 15.41 3.00
CA LEU A 8 8.16 14.39 2.42
C LEU A 8 6.86 14.99 1.86
N MET A 9 6.26 15.94 2.59
CA MET A 9 5.01 16.59 2.21
C MET A 9 5.15 17.63 1.10
N MET A 10 6.37 18.03 0.74
CA MET A 10 6.61 18.95 -0.37
C MET A 10 6.04 18.41 -1.70
N ASN A 11 6.23 17.14 -1.99
CA ASN A 11 5.73 16.48 -3.21
C ASN A 11 4.53 15.56 -2.96
N HIS A 12 4.39 15.00 -1.78
CA HIS A 12 3.26 14.13 -1.48
C HIS A 12 1.92 14.87 -1.64
N PRO A 13 0.93 14.31 -2.37
CA PRO A 13 -0.37 14.96 -2.53
C PRO A 13 -1.15 14.98 -1.21
N HIS A 14 -1.92 16.05 -0.99
CA HIS A 14 -2.82 16.18 0.17
C HIS A 14 -4.22 15.63 -0.18
N ASP A 15 -4.26 14.39 -0.67
CA ASP A 15 -5.48 13.72 -1.12
C ASP A 15 -5.99 12.65 -0.14
N CYS A 16 -5.63 12.76 1.14
CA CYS A 16 -6.06 11.82 2.19
C CYS A 16 -7.58 11.54 2.21
N PRO A 17 -8.47 12.49 1.94
CA PRO A 17 -9.91 12.21 1.89
C PRO A 17 -10.32 11.20 0.83
N VAL A 18 -9.56 11.08 -0.24
CA VAL A 18 -9.82 10.14 -1.36
C VAL A 18 -8.75 9.04 -1.47
N CYS A 19 -7.76 9.05 -0.59
CA CYS A 19 -6.71 8.03 -0.56
C CYS A 19 -7.19 6.79 0.18
N ASP A 20 -7.09 5.62 -0.45
CA ASP A 20 -7.53 4.35 0.13
C ASP A 20 -6.67 3.91 1.33
N GLU A 21 -5.49 4.49 1.53
CA GLU A 21 -4.64 4.26 2.71
C GLU A 21 -5.05 5.09 3.93
N GLY A 22 -5.94 6.07 3.75
CA GLY A 22 -6.39 6.93 4.84
C GLY A 22 -6.92 6.13 6.03
N GLY A 23 -6.39 6.43 7.23
CA GLY A 23 -6.70 5.75 8.49
C GLY A 23 -5.71 4.67 8.91
N GLU A 24 -4.87 4.17 7.99
CA GLU A 24 -3.76 3.22 8.28
C GLU A 24 -2.42 3.74 7.71
N CYS A 25 -2.32 5.00 7.35
CA CYS A 25 -1.16 5.60 6.70
C CYS A 25 -0.13 6.07 7.72
N HIS A 26 1.06 5.50 7.66
CA HIS A 26 2.18 5.87 8.54
C HIS A 26 2.61 7.34 8.37
N LEU A 27 2.56 7.86 7.13
CA LEU A 27 2.88 9.26 6.87
C LEU A 27 1.84 10.20 7.52
N GLN A 28 0.55 9.82 7.50
CA GLN A 28 -0.52 10.56 8.16
C GLN A 28 -0.26 10.69 9.67
N ASP A 29 0.10 9.58 10.31
CA ASP A 29 0.44 9.56 11.74
C ASP A 29 1.64 10.46 12.04
N MET A 30 2.66 10.44 11.19
CA MET A 30 3.85 11.27 11.34
C MET A 30 3.53 12.77 11.16
N THR A 31 2.62 13.15 10.28
CA THR A 31 2.19 14.55 10.12
C THR A 31 1.50 15.05 11.40
N VAL A 32 0.63 14.24 12.00
CA VAL A 32 -0.01 14.57 13.28
C VAL A 32 1.01 14.68 14.40
N MET A 33 1.92 13.72 14.54
CA MET A 33 2.95 13.69 15.57
C MET A 33 3.92 14.87 15.52
N THR A 34 4.16 15.42 14.33
CA THR A 34 5.08 16.55 14.14
C THR A 34 4.40 17.91 14.08
N GLY A 35 3.07 17.95 14.13
CA GLY A 35 2.29 19.17 14.03
C GLY A 35 2.32 19.79 12.63
N HIS A 36 2.58 18.99 11.59
CA HIS A 36 2.57 19.49 10.21
C HIS A 36 1.16 19.82 9.76
N THR A 37 0.90 21.08 9.45
CA THR A 37 -0.44 21.59 9.06
C THR A 37 -0.47 22.18 7.66
N TYR A 38 0.65 22.69 7.18
CA TYR A 38 0.78 23.28 5.83
C TYR A 38 2.20 23.15 5.34
N ARG A 39 2.35 23.30 4.03
CA ARG A 39 3.62 23.29 3.32
C ARG A 39 4.14 24.74 3.16
N GLU A 40 5.33 25.03 3.63
CA GLU A 40 5.94 26.38 3.48
C GLU A 40 6.29 26.70 2.03
N PHE A 41 6.90 25.74 1.34
CA PHE A 41 7.33 25.91 -0.05
C PHE A 41 6.21 25.53 -1.02
N ARG A 42 5.90 26.44 -1.95
CA ARG A 42 4.81 26.24 -2.92
C ARG A 42 5.37 26.22 -4.34
N PHE A 43 5.29 25.05 -4.95
CA PHE A 43 5.64 24.82 -6.35
C PHE A 43 4.75 23.68 -6.89
N PRO A 44 4.68 23.48 -8.24
CA PRO A 44 3.98 22.34 -8.79
C PRO A 44 4.56 21.03 -8.24
N LYS A 45 3.70 20.15 -7.74
CA LYS A 45 4.12 18.83 -7.26
C LYS A 45 4.47 17.96 -8.45
N ARG A 46 5.41 17.03 -8.25
CA ARG A 46 5.73 15.99 -9.23
C ARG A 46 4.47 15.16 -9.53
N THR A 47 4.31 14.79 -10.80
CA THR A 47 3.21 13.93 -11.24
C THR A 47 3.75 12.76 -12.04
N PHE A 48 3.18 11.58 -11.78
CA PHE A 48 3.53 10.34 -12.43
C PHE A 48 2.29 9.70 -13.05
N LYS A 49 2.49 8.90 -14.07
CA LYS A 49 1.45 8.01 -14.57
C LYS A 49 1.32 6.80 -13.67
N ASN A 50 0.10 6.38 -13.42
CA ASN A 50 -0.18 5.12 -12.74
C ASN A 50 -0.16 3.97 -13.75
N GLN A 51 0.16 2.76 -13.27
CA GLN A 51 0.12 1.53 -14.07
C GLN A 51 -1.04 0.64 -13.65
N ASP A 52 -1.50 -0.21 -14.55
CA ASP A 52 -2.29 -1.38 -14.19
C ASP A 52 -1.33 -2.52 -13.78
N LEU A 53 -1.45 -2.96 -12.52
CA LEU A 53 -0.62 -4.01 -11.91
C LEU A 53 -1.40 -5.30 -11.65
N GLY A 54 -2.52 -5.48 -12.36
CA GLY A 54 -3.35 -6.68 -12.23
C GLY A 54 -4.58 -6.49 -11.35
N PRO A 55 -5.22 -7.59 -10.93
CA PRO A 55 -6.53 -7.55 -10.29
C PRO A 55 -6.52 -7.10 -8.83
N PHE A 56 -5.41 -7.25 -8.11
CA PHE A 56 -5.36 -7.07 -6.65
C PHE A 56 -4.81 -5.72 -6.22
N VAL A 57 -3.81 -5.21 -6.93
CA VAL A 57 -3.05 -4.02 -6.52
C VAL A 57 -3.44 -2.81 -7.35
N ASN A 58 -3.91 -1.76 -6.69
CA ASN A 58 -4.08 -0.44 -7.28
C ASN A 58 -2.79 0.35 -7.13
N HIS A 59 -2.44 1.15 -8.12
CA HIS A 59 -1.20 1.92 -8.18
C HIS A 59 -1.47 3.42 -8.28
N GLU A 60 -0.93 4.20 -7.33
CA GLU A 60 -1.03 5.66 -7.27
C GLU A 60 0.35 6.27 -6.99
N MET A 61 1.20 6.30 -8.01
CA MET A 61 2.61 6.62 -7.86
C MET A 61 2.89 8.00 -7.25
N ASN A 62 2.00 8.97 -7.42
CA ASN A 62 2.14 10.31 -6.84
C ASN A 62 2.26 10.32 -5.30
N ARG A 63 1.83 9.25 -4.63
CA ARG A 63 1.86 9.12 -3.17
C ARG A 63 3.15 8.51 -2.64
N CYS A 64 4.11 8.25 -3.51
CA CYS A 64 5.38 7.62 -3.12
C CYS A 64 6.25 8.56 -2.29
N ILE A 65 6.88 7.98 -1.26
CA ILE A 65 7.88 8.65 -0.41
C ILE A 65 9.29 8.07 -0.61
N GLU A 66 9.49 7.29 -1.66
CA GLU A 66 10.78 6.73 -2.07
C GLU A 66 11.46 5.87 -0.98
N CYS A 67 10.69 5.09 -0.24
CA CYS A 67 11.20 4.27 0.86
C CYS A 67 11.79 2.91 0.42
N TYR A 68 11.60 2.49 -0.81
CA TYR A 68 12.09 1.23 -1.40
C TYR A 68 11.57 -0.05 -0.75
N ARG A 69 10.60 -0.01 0.15
CA ARG A 69 10.09 -1.21 0.84
C ARG A 69 9.44 -2.20 -0.14
N CYS A 70 8.68 -1.69 -1.11
CA CYS A 70 7.97 -2.49 -2.11
C CYS A 70 8.92 -3.39 -2.91
N VAL A 71 9.94 -2.83 -3.54
CA VAL A 71 10.87 -3.60 -4.40
C VAL A 71 11.73 -4.55 -3.58
N ARG A 72 12.15 -4.17 -2.37
CA ARG A 72 12.88 -5.08 -1.47
C ARG A 72 12.00 -6.26 -1.05
N PHE A 73 10.76 -6.02 -0.64
CA PHE A 73 9.82 -7.08 -0.34
C PHE A 73 9.59 -7.98 -1.55
N TYR A 74 9.26 -7.37 -2.70
CA TYR A 74 8.85 -8.11 -3.88
C TYR A 74 9.95 -9.03 -4.42
N ARG A 75 11.19 -8.54 -4.43
CA ARG A 75 12.35 -9.31 -4.87
C ARG A 75 12.83 -10.32 -3.83
N ASP A 76 12.97 -9.88 -2.57
CA ASP A 76 13.72 -10.63 -1.55
C ASP A 76 12.82 -11.64 -0.81
N TYR A 77 11.50 -11.41 -0.76
CA TYR A 77 10.53 -12.28 -0.07
C TYR A 77 9.48 -12.89 -0.99
N ALA A 78 8.92 -12.11 -1.91
CA ALA A 78 7.89 -12.58 -2.81
C ALA A 78 8.44 -13.31 -4.04
N GLY A 79 9.75 -13.24 -4.30
CA GLY A 79 10.41 -13.92 -5.42
C GLY A 79 10.07 -13.38 -6.80
N GLY A 80 9.35 -12.26 -6.89
CA GLY A 80 9.00 -11.61 -8.15
C GLY A 80 10.16 -10.82 -8.74
N ARG A 81 10.16 -10.64 -10.05
CA ARG A 81 11.24 -9.96 -10.80
C ARG A 81 10.73 -8.84 -11.70
N ASP A 82 9.43 -8.67 -11.79
CA ASP A 82 8.79 -7.75 -12.73
C ASP A 82 8.35 -6.41 -12.08
N LEU A 83 8.66 -6.18 -10.79
CA LEU A 83 8.52 -4.89 -10.11
C LEU A 83 9.90 -4.35 -9.78
N ASP A 84 10.23 -3.17 -10.29
CA ASP A 84 11.56 -2.58 -10.08
C ASP A 84 11.51 -1.05 -9.94
N VAL A 85 12.67 -0.44 -9.84
CA VAL A 85 12.89 1.00 -9.74
C VAL A 85 13.39 1.53 -11.06
N PHE A 86 12.73 2.54 -11.58
CA PHE A 86 13.10 3.22 -12.83
C PHE A 86 13.45 4.68 -12.59
N ALA A 87 14.26 5.24 -13.47
CA ALA A 87 14.76 6.60 -13.41
C ALA A 87 15.63 6.89 -12.17
N ALA A 88 15.89 8.16 -11.90
CA ALA A 88 16.80 8.58 -10.84
C ALA A 88 16.40 9.96 -10.30
N HIS A 89 17.04 10.37 -9.20
CA HIS A 89 16.85 11.62 -8.49
C HIS A 89 15.40 11.83 -8.06
N ASP A 90 14.80 12.93 -8.45
CA ASP A 90 13.45 13.36 -8.09
C ASP A 90 12.35 12.73 -8.97
N HIS A 91 12.71 11.87 -9.91
CA HIS A 91 11.80 11.19 -10.83
C HIS A 91 11.79 9.67 -10.67
N VAL A 92 12.23 9.17 -9.53
CA VAL A 92 12.22 7.73 -9.22
C VAL A 92 10.80 7.17 -9.31
N TYR A 93 10.66 6.07 -10.05
CA TYR A 93 9.39 5.41 -10.31
C TYR A 93 9.45 3.94 -9.89
N PHE A 94 8.44 3.50 -9.14
CA PHE A 94 8.32 2.11 -8.70
C PHE A 94 7.17 1.45 -9.44
N GLY A 95 7.47 0.46 -10.26
CA GLY A 95 6.47 -0.19 -11.09
C GLY A 95 7.07 -1.31 -11.95
N ARG A 96 6.34 -1.69 -12.98
CA ARG A 96 6.80 -2.60 -14.03
C ARG A 96 7.32 -1.82 -15.23
N HIS A 97 8.04 -2.50 -16.12
CA HIS A 97 8.44 -1.93 -17.40
C HIS A 97 7.21 -1.60 -18.28
N GLU A 98 6.22 -2.48 -18.27
CA GLU A 98 4.95 -2.33 -18.98
C GLU A 98 3.76 -2.65 -18.06
N ASP A 99 2.56 -2.19 -18.43
CA ASP A 99 1.33 -2.55 -17.74
C ASP A 99 1.09 -4.06 -17.77
N GLY A 100 0.53 -4.59 -16.71
CA GLY A 100 0.16 -6.00 -16.63
C GLY A 100 0.19 -6.55 -15.22
N THR A 101 -0.34 -7.75 -15.05
CA THR A 101 -0.41 -8.43 -13.77
C THR A 101 0.99 -8.75 -13.24
N LEU A 102 1.21 -8.45 -11.96
CA LEU A 102 2.41 -8.86 -11.26
C LEU A 102 2.54 -10.39 -11.21
N GLU A 103 3.73 -10.91 -11.45
CA GLU A 103 3.96 -12.36 -11.61
C GLU A 103 3.92 -13.15 -10.30
N SER A 104 4.26 -12.51 -9.18
CA SER A 104 4.34 -13.19 -7.88
C SER A 104 2.96 -13.42 -7.29
N GLU A 105 2.74 -14.63 -6.79
CA GLU A 105 1.54 -15.05 -6.03
C GLU A 105 1.44 -14.38 -4.65
N PHE A 106 2.39 -13.51 -4.31
CA PHE A 106 2.41 -12.72 -3.07
C PHE A 106 2.31 -11.22 -3.34
N SER A 107 1.92 -10.84 -4.54
CA SER A 107 1.89 -9.45 -4.99
C SER A 107 0.95 -8.56 -4.15
N GLY A 108 -0.15 -9.11 -3.67
CA GLY A 108 -1.12 -8.41 -2.82
C GLY A 108 -0.55 -7.88 -1.51
N ASN A 109 0.53 -8.49 -0.99
CA ASN A 109 1.20 -7.98 0.21
C ASN A 109 1.91 -6.63 0.00
N LEU A 110 2.11 -6.18 -1.24
CA LEU A 110 2.58 -4.82 -1.51
C LEU A 110 1.69 -3.76 -0.85
N VAL A 111 0.40 -4.05 -0.73
CA VAL A 111 -0.58 -3.18 -0.06
C VAL A 111 -0.25 -3.02 1.43
N GLU A 112 0.17 -4.08 2.11
CA GLU A 112 0.51 -4.02 3.53
C GLU A 112 1.94 -3.55 3.80
N VAL A 113 2.83 -3.74 2.84
CA VAL A 113 4.24 -3.31 2.94
C VAL A 113 4.40 -1.82 2.66
N CYS A 114 3.56 -1.25 1.81
CA CYS A 114 3.63 0.16 1.44
C CYS A 114 3.17 1.04 2.62
N PRO A 115 3.99 2.00 3.08
CA PRO A 115 3.62 2.86 4.21
C PRO A 115 2.68 4.02 3.84
N THR A 116 2.34 4.14 2.56
CA THR A 116 1.49 5.20 2.00
C THR A 116 0.54 4.61 0.95
N GLY A 117 -0.31 5.42 0.36
CA GLY A 117 -1.33 4.98 -0.59
C GLY A 117 -0.86 4.74 -2.02
N VAL A 118 0.41 4.34 -2.25
CA VAL A 118 0.90 3.99 -3.60
C VAL A 118 0.32 2.67 -4.06
N PHE A 119 0.51 1.63 -3.26
CA PHE A 119 -0.07 0.32 -3.49
C PHE A 119 -1.22 0.13 -2.51
N THR A 120 -2.44 0.02 -3.02
CA THR A 120 -3.64 -0.14 -2.22
C THR A 120 -4.49 -1.30 -2.75
N ASP A 121 -5.37 -1.83 -1.92
CA ASP A 121 -6.25 -2.93 -2.28
C ASP A 121 -7.25 -2.48 -3.36
N LYS A 122 -7.08 -3.03 -4.57
CA LYS A 122 -7.92 -2.71 -5.73
C LYS A 122 -9.37 -3.20 -5.55
N THR A 123 -9.58 -4.25 -4.77
CA THR A 123 -10.91 -4.79 -4.50
C THR A 123 -11.66 -3.94 -3.48
N LEU A 124 -10.99 -3.51 -2.40
CA LEU A 124 -11.56 -2.60 -1.40
C LEU A 124 -11.93 -1.24 -2.03
N LYS A 125 -11.06 -0.68 -2.87
CA LYS A 125 -11.27 0.59 -3.56
C LYS A 125 -12.61 0.68 -4.29
N LYS A 126 -13.10 -0.43 -4.85
CA LYS A 126 -14.38 -0.47 -5.59
C LYS A 126 -15.61 -0.18 -4.72
N HIS A 127 -15.47 -0.25 -3.41
CA HIS A 127 -16.60 -0.19 -2.49
C HIS A 127 -16.73 1.13 -1.73
N TYR A 128 -15.83 2.07 -1.92
CA TYR A 128 -15.82 3.36 -1.21
C TYR A 128 -15.89 3.23 0.32
N THR A 129 -15.36 2.15 0.85
CA THR A 129 -15.34 1.85 2.29
C THR A 129 -14.04 2.34 2.89
N ARG A 130 -14.12 3.13 3.97
CA ARG A 130 -12.92 3.52 4.71
C ARG A 130 -12.51 2.41 5.67
N LYS A 131 -11.21 2.29 5.95
CA LYS A 131 -10.66 1.20 6.75
C LYS A 131 -11.23 1.16 8.17
N TRP A 132 -11.51 2.32 8.76
CA TRP A 132 -12.15 2.44 10.09
C TRP A 132 -13.65 2.09 10.11
N ASP A 133 -14.28 1.99 8.96
CA ASP A 133 -15.68 1.56 8.86
C ASP A 133 -15.85 0.04 8.88
N LEU A 134 -14.76 -0.70 8.71
CA LEU A 134 -14.78 -2.16 8.67
C LEU A 134 -14.94 -2.74 10.07
N GLN A 135 -15.88 -3.67 10.23
CA GLN A 135 -15.90 -4.57 11.37
C GLN A 135 -14.97 -5.73 11.08
N THR A 136 -14.03 -6.00 11.98
CA THR A 136 -12.99 -6.99 11.76
C THR A 136 -13.04 -8.11 12.77
N ALA A 137 -12.77 -9.33 12.31
CA ALA A 137 -12.67 -10.53 13.15
C ALA A 137 -11.51 -11.43 12.71
N PRO A 138 -10.89 -12.16 13.67
CA PRO A 138 -9.93 -13.20 13.32
C PRO A 138 -10.61 -14.31 12.51
N SER A 139 -9.88 -14.82 11.51
CA SER A 139 -10.35 -15.89 10.64
C SER A 139 -9.18 -16.79 10.22
N VAL A 140 -9.49 -17.81 9.45
CA VAL A 140 -8.52 -18.73 8.84
C VAL A 140 -8.82 -18.83 7.35
N CYS A 141 -7.78 -18.80 6.53
CA CYS A 141 -7.91 -18.99 5.09
C CYS A 141 -8.33 -20.43 4.79
N VAL A 142 -9.26 -20.60 3.86
CA VAL A 142 -9.83 -21.91 3.47
C VAL A 142 -9.39 -22.37 2.08
N ASN A 143 -8.52 -21.62 1.40
CA ASN A 143 -8.15 -21.90 0.01
C ASN A 143 -7.21 -23.10 -0.12
N CYS A 144 -6.39 -23.39 0.88
CA CYS A 144 -5.50 -24.55 0.85
C CYS A 144 -5.29 -25.14 2.25
N ALA A 145 -4.58 -26.28 2.33
CA ALA A 145 -4.35 -27.02 3.58
C ALA A 145 -3.46 -26.29 4.59
N LEU A 146 -2.78 -25.20 4.22
CA LEU A 146 -1.93 -24.44 5.14
C LEU A 146 -2.73 -23.74 6.24
N GLY A 147 -3.94 -23.26 5.93
CA GLY A 147 -4.81 -22.63 6.92
C GLY A 147 -4.25 -21.33 7.49
N CYS A 148 -3.74 -20.46 6.65
CA CYS A 148 -3.17 -19.17 7.06
C CYS A 148 -4.10 -18.37 7.96
N ASN A 149 -3.54 -17.75 8.98
CA ASN A 149 -4.28 -16.90 9.90
C ASN A 149 -4.59 -15.56 9.23
N THR A 150 -5.84 -15.14 9.26
CA THR A 150 -6.31 -13.93 8.61
C THR A 150 -7.11 -13.03 9.56
N ILE A 151 -7.30 -11.78 9.16
CA ILE A 151 -8.28 -10.86 9.69
C ILE A 151 -9.25 -10.54 8.57
N ALA A 152 -10.49 -10.97 8.74
CA ALA A 152 -11.57 -10.64 7.81
C ALA A 152 -12.21 -9.31 8.21
N GLY A 153 -12.38 -8.41 7.26
CA GLY A 153 -13.05 -7.13 7.42
C GLY A 153 -14.34 -7.09 6.61
N GLU A 154 -15.47 -6.85 7.28
CA GLU A 154 -16.78 -6.77 6.65
C GLU A 154 -17.38 -5.37 6.76
N ARG A 155 -18.30 -5.07 5.87
CA ARG A 155 -19.18 -3.90 5.92
C ARG A 155 -20.53 -4.25 5.30
N TYR A 156 -21.61 -3.96 6.01
CA TYR A 156 -22.99 -4.24 5.61
C TYR A 156 -23.24 -5.73 5.27
N GLY A 157 -22.67 -6.65 6.06
CA GLY A 157 -22.83 -8.09 5.87
C GLY A 157 -22.02 -8.66 4.69
N MET A 158 -21.10 -7.90 4.10
CA MET A 158 -20.27 -8.34 2.98
C MET A 158 -18.80 -8.23 3.31
N LEU A 159 -18.06 -9.29 3.03
CA LEU A 159 -16.59 -9.28 3.15
C LEU A 159 -16.01 -8.26 2.17
N ARG A 160 -15.19 -7.35 2.70
CA ARG A 160 -14.58 -6.26 1.94
C ARG A 160 -13.06 -6.38 1.86
N ARG A 161 -12.43 -6.98 2.86
CA ARG A 161 -10.98 -7.05 2.96
C ARG A 161 -10.56 -8.27 3.76
N ILE A 162 -9.48 -8.91 3.33
CA ILE A 162 -8.76 -9.92 4.12
C ILE A 162 -7.35 -9.42 4.33
N ARG A 163 -6.88 -9.46 5.58
CA ARG A 163 -5.51 -9.09 5.93
C ARG A 163 -4.78 -10.24 6.57
N ASN A 164 -3.47 -10.18 6.51
CA ASN A 164 -2.62 -11.07 7.28
C ASN A 164 -2.84 -10.87 8.79
N ARG A 165 -2.91 -11.99 9.51
CA ARG A 165 -2.76 -12.05 10.96
C ARG A 165 -1.54 -12.90 11.26
N PHE A 166 -0.54 -12.27 11.85
CA PHE A 166 0.73 -12.91 12.12
C PHE A 166 0.58 -14.24 12.87
N ASN A 167 1.16 -15.29 12.32
CA ASN A 167 1.37 -16.57 12.98
C ASN A 167 2.72 -17.14 12.57
N HIS A 168 3.65 -17.13 13.52
CA HIS A 168 5.02 -17.59 13.31
C HIS A 168 5.13 -19.02 12.77
N GLU A 169 4.22 -19.92 13.18
CA GLU A 169 4.27 -21.33 12.82
C GLU A 169 3.62 -21.66 11.47
N VAL A 170 2.79 -20.76 10.92
CA VAL A 170 1.97 -21.04 9.73
C VAL A 170 2.33 -20.11 8.58
N ASN A 171 1.97 -18.84 8.66
CA ASN A 171 2.04 -17.90 7.54
C ASN A 171 2.97 -16.68 7.75
N GLY A 172 3.56 -16.55 8.94
CA GLY A 172 4.39 -15.40 9.25
C GLY A 172 3.63 -14.08 9.04
N TYR A 173 4.22 -13.18 8.26
CA TYR A 173 3.68 -11.85 7.98
C TYR A 173 2.92 -11.72 6.67
N PHE A 174 2.86 -12.76 5.84
CA PHE A 174 2.38 -12.65 4.47
C PHE A 174 1.30 -13.70 4.14
N LEU A 175 0.44 -13.37 3.18
CA LEU A 175 -0.54 -14.25 2.57
C LEU A 175 -0.24 -14.40 1.09
N CYS A 176 -0.67 -15.49 0.46
CA CYS A 176 -0.76 -15.56 -0.99
C CYS A 176 -2.00 -14.80 -1.49
N ASP A 177 -1.98 -14.46 -2.76
CA ASP A 177 -3.03 -13.71 -3.46
C ASP A 177 -4.30 -14.53 -3.69
#